data_6d53d16a1a86f24ef1ba7f2e9ad073dd
#
_entry.id   6d53d16a1a86f24ef1ba7f2e9ad073dd
#
_cell.length_a   1.000
_cell.length_b   1.000
_cell.length_c   1.000
_cell.angle_alpha   90.00
_cell.angle_beta   90.00
_cell.angle_gamma   90.00
#
_symmetry.space_group_name_H-M   'P 1'
#
loop_
_entity.id
_entity.type
_entity.pdbx_description
1 polymer ?
#
loop_
_entity_poly.entity_id
_entity_poly.type
_entity_poly.pdbx_seq_one_letter_code
_entity_poly.pdbx_strand_id
1 'polypeptide(L)'
;MKRYTIIGNGVAAVGCIEGIRSVDARGPITVISREQYPAYCRPLISYMLEGRADQEQMPYRDAAFYERMGCDVLLGGDAVGIDPEARAVELGDGSQVGYDALCIATGSSPFVPPFSGLDTVASKHALMTLDDALGLDAAIDATSRVLIVGAGLIGLKCAEGICGRVASITVCDLADRVLSSILDAECAALMQARLEEQGIRLMLGDSVERFEGGLAHMKGGEDVAFDVLVLAVGVRANTALVSQAGGEVDRGIIVDNHMRTSIPGVFAAGDCAQGYDVSLGAKRVLAIMPNAYMQGHAAGVCMAGGDEVFDTGIPMNSIGFFGLHAMTAGTYEGACYEERGEGSIKRLFTEDGLLKGFILIGCDERAGIYTSLIRERTPLDSIDFEALKKAATTTAFSAERRAQMFGEAV
;
A
#
# COMPACT_ATOMS: atom_id res chain seq x y z
N MET A 1 27.35 3.51 21.83
CA MET A 1 25.95 3.13 21.56
C MET A 1 25.80 2.93 20.06
N LYS A 2 25.00 1.98 19.64
CA LYS A 2 24.72 1.71 18.23
C LYS A 2 23.87 2.83 17.64
N ARG A 3 24.26 3.38 16.47
CA ARG A 3 23.54 4.44 15.77
C ARG A 3 22.62 3.82 14.73
N TYR A 4 21.37 4.19 14.75
CA TYR A 4 20.35 3.72 13.82
C TYR A 4 19.96 4.86 12.89
N THR A 5 19.93 4.59 11.59
CA THR A 5 19.45 5.54 10.59
C THR A 5 18.31 4.90 9.79
N ILE A 6 17.26 5.65 9.53
CA ILE A 6 16.09 5.21 8.77
C ILE A 6 15.86 6.22 7.65
N ILE A 7 15.83 5.76 6.40
CA ILE A 7 15.51 6.59 5.24
C ILE A 7 14.05 6.37 4.85
N GLY A 8 13.24 7.40 4.98
CA GLY A 8 11.78 7.39 4.83
C GLY A 8 11.08 7.56 6.18
N ASN A 9 9.92 8.21 6.16
CA ASN A 9 9.13 8.52 7.37
C ASN A 9 7.67 8.08 7.19
N GLY A 10 7.46 6.90 6.62
CA GLY A 10 6.15 6.27 6.51
C GLY A 10 5.90 5.25 7.62
N VAL A 11 4.86 4.43 7.44
CA VAL A 11 4.43 3.42 8.43
C VAL A 11 5.52 2.38 8.71
N ALA A 12 6.33 2.01 7.69
CA ALA A 12 7.47 1.12 7.87
C ALA A 12 8.53 1.71 8.81
N ALA A 13 8.80 3.02 8.69
CA ALA A 13 9.72 3.72 9.60
C ALA A 13 9.19 3.74 11.04
N VAL A 14 7.90 3.98 11.23
CA VAL A 14 7.29 3.91 12.57
C VAL A 14 7.45 2.52 13.17
N GLY A 15 7.14 1.46 12.42
CA GLY A 15 7.38 0.08 12.86
C GLY A 15 8.85 -0.16 13.22
N CYS A 16 9.79 0.33 12.39
CA CYS A 16 11.23 0.20 12.64
C CYS A 16 11.66 0.90 13.93
N ILE A 17 11.20 2.12 14.17
CA ILE A 17 11.48 2.85 15.42
C ILE A 17 10.98 2.06 16.63
N GLU A 18 9.73 1.59 16.60
CA GLU A 18 9.13 0.81 17.69
C GLU A 18 9.85 -0.53 17.90
N GLY A 19 10.23 -1.20 16.80
CA GLY A 19 11.04 -2.43 16.85
C GLY A 19 12.43 -2.20 17.46
N ILE A 20 13.13 -1.12 17.09
CA ILE A 20 14.41 -0.77 17.73
C ILE A 20 14.20 -0.55 19.23
N ARG A 21 13.18 0.21 19.63
CA ARG A 21 12.92 0.55 21.03
C ARG A 21 12.46 -0.62 21.88
N SER A 22 11.91 -1.66 21.28
CA SER A 22 11.60 -2.92 22.00
C SER A 22 12.85 -3.67 22.47
N VAL A 23 14.03 -3.41 21.86
CA VAL A 23 15.30 -4.07 22.15
C VAL A 23 16.33 -3.10 22.73
N ASP A 24 16.49 -1.92 22.12
CA ASP A 24 17.45 -0.89 22.54
C ASP A 24 16.71 0.42 22.90
N ALA A 25 16.59 0.66 24.20
CA ALA A 25 15.89 1.84 24.73
C ALA A 25 16.65 3.17 24.52
N ARG A 26 17.94 3.17 24.15
CA ARG A 26 18.83 4.34 24.26
C ARG A 26 19.64 4.66 23.01
N GLY A 27 19.85 3.72 22.10
CA GLY A 27 20.63 3.97 20.87
C GLY A 27 20.03 5.16 20.09
N PRO A 28 20.84 6.13 19.62
CA PRO A 28 20.32 7.26 18.85
C PRO A 28 19.71 6.78 17.53
N ILE A 29 18.53 7.33 17.18
CA ILE A 29 17.82 7.06 15.93
C ILE A 29 17.73 8.35 15.16
N THR A 30 18.20 8.35 13.91
CA THR A 30 18.00 9.45 12.96
C THR A 30 17.06 9.00 11.86
N VAL A 31 15.98 9.76 11.61
CA VAL A 31 15.02 9.53 10.53
C VAL A 31 15.20 10.61 9.47
N ILE A 32 15.42 10.21 8.23
CA ILE A 32 15.59 11.12 7.08
C ILE A 32 14.30 11.05 6.25
N SER A 33 13.61 12.17 6.10
CA SER A 33 12.33 12.27 5.38
C SER A 33 12.40 13.34 4.30
N ARG A 34 12.12 12.95 3.04
CA ARG A 34 11.98 13.92 1.95
C ARG A 34 10.74 14.79 2.10
N GLU A 35 9.66 14.24 2.67
CA GLU A 35 8.45 15.00 2.96
C GLU A 35 8.63 15.87 4.22
N GLN A 36 7.94 17.02 4.26
CA GLN A 36 8.02 17.99 5.36
C GLN A 36 7.09 17.65 6.54
N TYR A 37 6.45 16.50 6.49
CA TYR A 37 5.41 16.08 7.43
C TYR A 37 5.88 14.96 8.34
N PRO A 38 5.35 14.86 9.59
CA PRO A 38 5.48 13.64 10.39
C PRO A 38 4.83 12.46 9.66
N ALA A 39 5.11 11.23 10.11
CA ALA A 39 4.46 10.04 9.55
C ALA A 39 2.94 10.16 9.62
N TYR A 40 2.26 10.00 8.49
CA TYR A 40 0.81 10.12 8.37
C TYR A 40 0.18 8.91 7.69
N CYS A 41 -1.13 8.75 7.88
CA CYS A 41 -1.93 7.68 7.29
C CYS A 41 -2.24 8.03 5.82
N ARG A 42 -1.42 7.55 4.86
CA ARG A 42 -1.57 7.85 3.42
C ARG A 42 -2.97 7.59 2.85
N PRO A 43 -3.71 6.52 3.23
CA PRO A 43 -5.09 6.36 2.75
C PRO A 43 -6.02 7.52 3.07
N LEU A 44 -5.73 8.31 4.12
CA LEU A 44 -6.57 9.46 4.49
C LEU A 44 -6.47 10.64 3.50
N ILE A 45 -5.48 10.68 2.60
CA ILE A 45 -5.39 11.75 1.58
C ILE A 45 -6.62 11.77 0.65
N SER A 46 -7.20 10.60 0.33
CA SER A 46 -8.42 10.53 -0.46
C SER A 46 -9.66 10.99 0.33
N TYR A 47 -9.70 10.70 1.64
CA TYR A 47 -10.77 11.19 2.52
C TYR A 47 -10.67 12.71 2.75
N MET A 48 -9.46 13.28 2.69
CA MET A 48 -9.26 14.72 2.73
C MET A 48 -9.84 15.38 1.47
N LEU A 49 -9.60 14.82 0.28
CA LEU A 49 -10.22 15.29 -0.96
C LEU A 49 -11.74 15.20 -0.92
N GLU A 50 -12.29 14.20 -0.25
CA GLU A 50 -13.74 14.02 -0.04
C GLU A 50 -14.32 14.98 1.02
N GLY A 51 -13.46 15.70 1.77
CA GLY A 51 -13.87 16.56 2.87
C GLY A 51 -14.24 15.81 4.16
N ARG A 52 -13.91 14.53 4.29
CA ARG A 52 -14.20 13.67 5.45
C ARG A 52 -13.06 13.59 6.46
N ALA A 53 -11.87 14.04 6.11
CA ALA A 53 -10.73 14.15 7.00
C ALA A 53 -10.03 15.49 6.78
N ASP A 54 -9.36 16.00 7.80
CA ASP A 54 -8.48 17.16 7.74
C ASP A 54 -7.02 16.75 8.03
N GLN A 55 -6.09 17.69 7.88
CA GLN A 55 -4.67 17.43 8.11
C GLN A 55 -4.36 17.11 9.58
N GLU A 56 -5.18 17.54 10.54
CA GLU A 56 -4.97 17.28 11.97
C GLU A 56 -5.26 15.82 12.32
N GLN A 57 -6.13 15.16 11.55
CA GLN A 57 -6.52 13.74 11.71
C GLN A 57 -5.56 12.77 11.02
N MET A 58 -4.64 13.26 10.18
CA MET A 58 -3.76 12.41 9.37
C MET A 58 -2.57 11.79 10.10
N PRO A 59 -1.98 12.39 11.16
CA PRO A 59 -0.79 11.85 11.80
C PRO A 59 -0.98 10.38 12.22
N TYR A 60 -0.02 9.52 11.89
CA TYR A 60 -0.07 8.09 12.23
C TYR A 60 0.25 7.81 13.70
N ARG A 61 0.97 8.75 14.36
CA ARG A 61 1.28 8.76 15.79
C ARG A 61 1.05 10.17 16.34
N ASP A 62 0.88 10.29 17.63
CA ASP A 62 0.75 11.59 18.30
C ASP A 62 2.02 12.46 18.14
N ALA A 63 1.88 13.77 18.37
CA ALA A 63 2.95 14.74 18.15
C ALA A 63 4.22 14.47 19.01
N ALA A 64 4.07 13.84 20.18
CA ALA A 64 5.19 13.52 21.06
C ALA A 64 5.89 12.18 20.73
N PHE A 65 5.47 11.48 19.66
CA PHE A 65 6.00 10.16 19.30
C PHE A 65 7.53 10.16 19.14
N TYR A 66 8.06 11.04 18.31
CA TYR A 66 9.51 11.06 18.03
C TYR A 66 10.32 11.45 19.26
N GLU A 67 9.85 12.40 20.06
CA GLU A 67 10.48 12.79 21.31
C GLU A 67 10.50 11.61 22.30
N ARG A 68 9.37 10.94 22.51
CA ARG A 68 9.30 9.74 23.38
C ARG A 68 10.22 8.62 22.90
N MET A 69 10.36 8.48 21.59
CA MET A 69 11.23 7.47 20.98
C MET A 69 12.68 7.93 20.88
N GLY A 70 13.02 9.15 21.29
CA GLY A 70 14.38 9.70 21.22
C GLY A 70 14.91 9.69 19.79
N CYS A 71 14.12 10.16 18.84
CA CYS A 71 14.46 10.24 17.43
C CYS A 71 14.77 11.66 17.00
N ASP A 72 15.88 11.84 16.28
CA ASP A 72 16.14 13.05 15.51
C ASP A 72 15.53 12.88 14.12
N VAL A 73 14.65 13.80 13.72
CA VAL A 73 13.93 13.71 12.42
C VAL A 73 14.36 14.86 11.52
N LEU A 74 14.96 14.51 10.38
CA LEU A 74 15.37 15.46 9.33
C LEU A 74 14.25 15.52 8.28
N LEU A 75 13.28 16.41 8.51
CA LEU A 75 12.19 16.67 7.54
C LEU A 75 12.73 17.50 6.36
N GLY A 76 12.33 17.16 5.14
CA GLY A 76 12.85 17.76 3.90
C GLY A 76 14.25 17.27 3.52
N GLY A 77 14.80 16.31 4.25
CA GLY A 77 16.10 15.70 3.94
C GLY A 77 15.98 14.70 2.80
N ASP A 78 16.69 14.92 1.70
CA ASP A 78 16.73 13.98 0.57
C ASP A 78 18.00 13.13 0.62
N ALA A 79 17.85 11.84 0.89
CA ALA A 79 18.95 10.88 0.83
C ALA A 79 19.24 10.54 -0.64
N VAL A 80 20.45 10.86 -1.11
CA VAL A 80 20.85 10.71 -2.52
C VAL A 80 21.84 9.56 -2.75
N GLY A 81 22.52 9.07 -1.68
CA GLY A 81 23.48 7.98 -1.78
C GLY A 81 23.67 7.24 -0.46
N ILE A 82 24.23 6.04 -0.55
CA ILE A 82 24.69 5.23 0.60
C ILE A 82 26.12 4.81 0.30
N ASP A 83 27.01 5.10 1.24
CA ASP A 83 28.36 4.54 1.28
C ASP A 83 28.41 3.41 2.32
N PRO A 84 28.40 2.14 1.89
CA PRO A 84 28.43 1.00 2.81
C PRO A 84 29.77 0.84 3.54
N GLU A 85 30.89 1.29 2.95
CA GLU A 85 32.23 1.17 3.54
C GLU A 85 32.42 2.20 4.65
N ALA A 86 32.05 3.47 4.37
CA ALA A 86 32.07 4.55 5.35
C ALA A 86 30.90 4.44 6.36
N ARG A 87 29.87 3.62 6.06
CA ARG A 87 28.60 3.54 6.80
C ARG A 87 27.95 4.91 6.95
N ALA A 88 27.78 5.59 5.83
CA ALA A 88 27.20 6.92 5.75
C ALA A 88 26.08 7.00 4.70
N VAL A 89 25.08 7.80 4.99
CA VAL A 89 24.04 8.22 4.04
C VAL A 89 24.39 9.63 3.57
N GLU A 90 24.47 9.83 2.27
CA GLU A 90 24.69 11.13 1.65
C GLU A 90 23.37 11.86 1.45
N LEU A 91 23.30 13.14 1.83
CA LEU A 91 22.14 14.00 1.63
C LEU A 91 22.35 14.95 0.43
N GLY A 92 21.25 15.41 -0.16
CA GLY A 92 21.27 16.28 -1.33
C GLY A 92 21.93 17.65 -1.10
N ASP A 93 22.09 18.08 0.15
CA ASP A 93 22.83 19.29 0.53
C ASP A 93 24.36 19.05 0.73
N GLY A 94 24.83 17.83 0.50
CA GLY A 94 26.23 17.42 0.66
C GLY A 94 26.60 17.00 2.06
N SER A 95 25.71 17.06 3.04
CA SER A 95 25.96 16.55 4.38
C SER A 95 25.85 15.02 4.43
N GLN A 96 26.36 14.41 5.50
CA GLN A 96 26.35 12.95 5.69
C GLN A 96 25.80 12.57 7.07
N VAL A 97 25.03 11.48 7.10
CA VAL A 97 24.49 10.87 8.33
C VAL A 97 25.09 9.48 8.49
N GLY A 98 25.88 9.29 9.54
CA GLY A 98 26.52 8.00 9.82
C GLY A 98 25.58 7.01 10.50
N TYR A 99 25.76 5.70 10.23
CA TYR A 99 24.97 4.62 10.83
C TYR A 99 25.83 3.43 11.24
N ASP A 100 25.34 2.66 12.21
CA ASP A 100 25.83 1.32 12.52
C ASP A 100 24.84 0.25 12.02
N ALA A 101 23.56 0.62 11.89
CA ALA A 101 22.54 -0.12 11.15
C ALA A 101 21.60 0.86 10.44
N LEU A 102 21.22 0.55 9.19
CA LEU A 102 20.43 1.40 8.28
C LEU A 102 19.17 0.66 7.85
N CYS A 103 18.02 1.31 7.93
CA CYS A 103 16.77 0.83 7.34
C CYS A 103 16.36 1.69 6.14
N ILE A 104 16.12 1.05 4.99
CA ILE A 104 15.54 1.68 3.80
C ILE A 104 14.02 1.50 3.88
N ALA A 105 13.32 2.59 4.15
CA ALA A 105 11.85 2.66 4.25
C ALA A 105 11.29 3.69 3.26
N THR A 106 11.92 3.79 2.09
CA THR A 106 11.67 4.81 1.05
C THR A 106 10.35 4.63 0.31
N GLY A 107 9.68 3.50 0.51
CA GLY A 107 8.38 3.21 -0.09
C GLY A 107 8.43 3.09 -1.62
N SER A 108 7.43 3.65 -2.27
CA SER A 108 7.25 3.62 -3.72
C SER A 108 6.94 5.02 -4.26
N SER A 109 7.09 5.20 -5.57
CA SER A 109 6.76 6.42 -6.30
C SER A 109 5.79 6.14 -7.43
N PRO A 110 4.94 7.09 -7.84
CA PRO A 110 4.06 6.94 -8.98
C PRO A 110 4.86 6.56 -10.23
N PHE A 111 4.36 5.57 -10.97
CA PHE A 111 4.90 5.27 -12.29
C PHE A 111 4.22 6.17 -13.31
N VAL A 112 5.02 6.91 -14.07
CA VAL A 112 4.56 7.74 -15.19
C VAL A 112 5.07 7.13 -16.49
N PRO A 113 4.19 6.51 -17.30
CA PRO A 113 4.58 6.02 -18.61
C PRO A 113 5.01 7.18 -19.54
N PRO A 114 5.87 6.94 -20.53
CA PRO A 114 6.28 7.95 -21.48
C PRO A 114 5.18 8.22 -22.52
N PHE A 115 4.07 8.81 -22.08
CA PHE A 115 3.00 9.21 -22.99
C PHE A 115 3.46 10.32 -23.92
N SER A 116 3.17 10.17 -25.21
CA SER A 116 3.44 11.21 -26.21
C SER A 116 2.67 12.48 -25.87
N GLY A 117 3.32 13.63 -25.86
CA GLY A 117 2.71 14.94 -25.61
C GLY A 117 2.31 15.20 -24.15
N LEU A 118 2.71 14.36 -23.18
CA LEU A 118 2.41 14.58 -21.74
C LEU A 118 3.01 15.90 -21.23
N ASP A 119 4.10 16.37 -21.83
CA ASP A 119 4.73 17.66 -21.52
C ASP A 119 3.86 18.87 -21.89
N THR A 120 2.92 18.71 -22.84
CA THR A 120 1.97 19.76 -23.24
C THR A 120 0.82 19.94 -22.25
N VAL A 121 0.61 18.98 -21.32
CA VAL A 121 -0.46 19.04 -20.34
C VAL A 121 -0.08 19.99 -19.20
N ALA A 122 -0.85 21.06 -19.02
CA ALA A 122 -0.58 22.10 -18.03
C ALA A 122 -0.83 21.65 -16.59
N SER A 123 -1.98 20.99 -16.34
CA SER A 123 -2.38 20.50 -15.01
C SER A 123 -2.33 18.98 -14.98
N LYS A 124 -1.27 18.42 -14.40
CA LYS A 124 -1.07 16.96 -14.26
C LYS A 124 -0.61 16.62 -12.85
N HIS A 125 -1.26 15.63 -12.27
CA HIS A 125 -1.12 15.25 -10.87
C HIS A 125 -0.93 13.73 -10.71
N ALA A 126 -0.34 13.33 -9.61
CA ALA A 126 -0.45 12.00 -9.02
C ALA A 126 -1.33 12.08 -7.77
N LEU A 127 -1.51 10.96 -7.06
CA LEU A 127 -2.15 10.93 -5.74
C LEU A 127 -1.45 9.90 -4.84
N MET A 128 -0.28 10.27 -4.33
CA MET A 128 0.54 9.41 -3.47
C MET A 128 0.94 10.07 -2.16
N THR A 129 1.18 11.38 -2.19
CA THR A 129 1.63 12.18 -1.05
C THR A 129 0.57 13.18 -0.63
N LEU A 130 0.76 13.77 0.55
CA LEU A 130 -0.11 14.86 1.00
C LEU A 130 0.01 16.07 0.07
N ASP A 131 1.22 16.39 -0.41
CA ASP A 131 1.43 17.47 -1.38
C ASP A 131 0.71 17.22 -2.70
N ASP A 132 0.68 15.97 -3.19
CA ASP A 132 -0.10 15.60 -4.37
C ASP A 132 -1.60 15.89 -4.17
N ALA A 133 -2.15 15.52 -3.01
CA ALA A 133 -3.55 15.74 -2.70
C ALA A 133 -3.89 17.23 -2.56
N LEU A 134 -3.04 18.01 -1.88
CA LEU A 134 -3.18 19.46 -1.75
C LEU A 134 -3.06 20.14 -3.13
N GLY A 135 -2.11 19.70 -3.96
CA GLY A 135 -1.95 20.23 -5.32
C GLY A 135 -3.14 19.93 -6.21
N LEU A 136 -3.71 18.73 -6.12
CA LEU A 136 -4.93 18.36 -6.86
C LEU A 136 -6.14 19.17 -6.34
N ASP A 137 -6.29 19.28 -5.02
CA ASP A 137 -7.38 20.03 -4.39
C ASP A 137 -7.41 21.49 -4.85
N ALA A 138 -6.23 22.11 -4.95
CA ALA A 138 -6.08 23.49 -5.43
C ALA A 138 -6.30 23.66 -6.95
N ALA A 139 -6.19 22.57 -7.72
CA ALA A 139 -6.28 22.59 -9.19
C ALA A 139 -7.69 22.34 -9.73
N ILE A 140 -8.64 21.88 -8.89
CA ILE A 140 -9.99 21.50 -9.29
C ILE A 140 -11.05 22.48 -8.79
N ASP A 141 -12.11 22.64 -9.55
CA ASP A 141 -13.32 23.35 -9.18
C ASP A 141 -14.56 22.70 -9.82
N ALA A 142 -15.75 23.27 -9.56
CA ALA A 142 -17.03 22.74 -10.07
C ALA A 142 -17.15 22.74 -11.62
N THR A 143 -16.26 23.39 -12.34
CA THR A 143 -16.23 23.43 -13.80
C THR A 143 -15.20 22.49 -14.42
N SER A 144 -14.31 21.94 -13.60
CA SER A 144 -13.19 21.10 -14.04
C SER A 144 -13.65 19.76 -14.59
N ARG A 145 -13.15 19.38 -15.75
CA ARG A 145 -13.25 18.03 -16.32
C ARG A 145 -11.97 17.28 -15.98
N VAL A 146 -12.10 16.18 -15.24
CA VAL A 146 -10.94 15.42 -14.78
C VAL A 146 -10.82 14.13 -15.56
N LEU A 147 -9.64 13.91 -16.16
CA LEU A 147 -9.25 12.63 -16.75
C LEU A 147 -8.31 11.90 -15.78
N ILE A 148 -8.69 10.69 -15.38
CA ILE A 148 -7.87 9.81 -14.54
C ILE A 148 -7.40 8.64 -15.40
N VAL A 149 -6.09 8.46 -15.52
CA VAL A 149 -5.49 7.32 -16.22
C VAL A 149 -5.08 6.29 -15.18
N GLY A 150 -5.80 5.17 -15.16
CA GLY A 150 -5.67 4.06 -14.21
C GLY A 150 -6.93 3.83 -13.37
N ALA A 151 -7.59 2.68 -13.57
CA ALA A 151 -8.77 2.22 -12.82
C ALA A 151 -8.42 1.28 -11.66
N GLY A 152 -7.22 1.45 -11.10
CA GLY A 152 -6.77 0.78 -9.88
C GLY A 152 -7.23 1.50 -8.61
N LEU A 153 -6.74 1.03 -7.44
CA LEU A 153 -7.10 1.57 -6.12
C LEU A 153 -6.92 3.09 -6.01
N ILE A 154 -5.77 3.61 -6.44
CA ILE A 154 -5.42 5.02 -6.32
C ILE A 154 -6.31 5.87 -7.21
N GLY A 155 -6.47 5.48 -8.50
CA GLY A 155 -7.28 6.24 -9.45
C GLY A 155 -8.75 6.30 -9.04
N LEU A 156 -9.32 5.17 -8.59
CA LEU A 156 -10.72 5.14 -8.15
C LEU A 156 -10.93 5.87 -6.81
N LYS A 157 -9.95 5.84 -5.89
CA LYS A 157 -10.00 6.66 -4.67
C LYS A 157 -9.87 8.15 -4.96
N CYS A 158 -9.11 8.51 -5.99
CA CYS A 158 -9.11 9.87 -6.51
C CYS A 158 -10.49 10.26 -7.05
N ALA A 159 -11.07 9.42 -7.93
CA ALA A 159 -12.39 9.66 -8.50
C ALA A 159 -13.47 9.82 -7.42
N GLU A 160 -13.49 8.95 -6.41
CA GLU A 160 -14.41 9.07 -5.27
C GLU A 160 -14.19 10.37 -4.49
N GLY A 161 -12.92 10.71 -4.18
CA GLY A 161 -12.57 11.88 -3.37
C GLY A 161 -12.94 13.22 -4.02
N ILE A 162 -12.99 13.29 -5.36
CA ILE A 162 -13.37 14.51 -6.09
C ILE A 162 -14.79 14.46 -6.67
N CYS A 163 -15.50 13.34 -6.51
CA CYS A 163 -16.88 13.19 -7.01
C CYS A 163 -17.79 14.23 -6.39
N GLY A 164 -18.64 14.87 -7.22
CA GLY A 164 -19.54 15.97 -6.79
C GLY A 164 -18.84 17.33 -6.61
N ARG A 165 -17.51 17.40 -6.77
CA ARG A 165 -16.73 18.66 -6.70
C ARG A 165 -16.29 19.19 -8.05
N VAL A 166 -16.41 18.38 -9.10
CA VAL A 166 -15.97 18.66 -10.47
C VAL A 166 -17.11 18.47 -11.47
N ALA A 167 -16.98 19.04 -12.68
CA ALA A 167 -18.02 18.94 -13.72
C ALA A 167 -18.18 17.51 -14.26
N SER A 168 -17.07 16.80 -14.44
CA SER A 168 -17.08 15.41 -14.92
C SER A 168 -15.80 14.67 -14.56
N ILE A 169 -15.92 13.35 -14.43
CA ILE A 169 -14.80 12.44 -14.21
C ILE A 169 -14.83 11.35 -15.28
N THR A 170 -13.72 11.21 -16.01
CA THR A 170 -13.49 10.09 -16.92
C THR A 170 -12.30 9.29 -16.39
N VAL A 171 -12.49 7.98 -16.21
CA VAL A 171 -11.41 7.05 -15.82
C VAL A 171 -11.14 6.11 -16.99
N CYS A 172 -9.89 5.99 -17.43
CA CYS A 172 -9.51 5.03 -18.46
C CYS A 172 -8.44 4.05 -17.94
N ASP A 173 -8.48 2.82 -18.44
CA ASP A 173 -7.49 1.78 -18.12
C ASP A 173 -7.32 0.81 -19.28
N LEU A 174 -6.07 0.32 -19.48
CA LEU A 174 -5.76 -0.76 -20.43
C LEU A 174 -6.46 -2.08 -20.06
N ALA A 175 -6.69 -2.32 -18.77
CA ALA A 175 -7.44 -3.47 -18.32
C ALA A 175 -8.92 -3.35 -18.71
N ASP A 176 -9.54 -4.49 -18.95
CA ASP A 176 -10.95 -4.61 -19.36
C ASP A 176 -11.95 -4.40 -18.21
N ARG A 177 -11.44 -4.19 -16.98
CA ARG A 177 -12.25 -4.02 -15.76
C ARG A 177 -11.55 -3.17 -14.71
N VAL A 178 -12.33 -2.59 -13.81
CA VAL A 178 -11.81 -1.86 -12.65
C VAL A 178 -11.18 -2.82 -11.65
N LEU A 179 -10.16 -2.34 -10.89
CA LEU A 179 -9.49 -3.10 -9.84
C LEU A 179 -8.99 -4.48 -10.32
N SER A 180 -8.56 -4.57 -11.57
CA SER A 180 -8.19 -5.83 -12.25
C SER A 180 -7.12 -6.66 -11.53
N SER A 181 -6.31 -6.02 -10.67
CA SER A 181 -5.28 -6.69 -9.86
C SER A 181 -5.81 -7.41 -8.62
N ILE A 182 -7.05 -7.12 -8.19
CA ILE A 182 -7.62 -7.63 -6.93
C ILE A 182 -9.03 -8.19 -7.07
N LEU A 183 -9.75 -7.88 -8.14
CA LEU A 183 -11.10 -8.39 -8.41
C LEU A 183 -11.12 -9.18 -9.72
N ASP A 184 -11.88 -10.26 -9.73
CA ASP A 184 -12.27 -10.94 -10.96
C ASP A 184 -13.34 -10.16 -11.72
N ALA A 185 -13.75 -10.65 -12.90
CA ALA A 185 -14.65 -9.93 -13.79
C ALA A 185 -16.04 -9.66 -13.17
N GLU A 186 -16.59 -10.62 -12.42
CA GLU A 186 -17.94 -10.49 -11.85
C GLU A 186 -17.95 -9.54 -10.65
N CYS A 187 -16.97 -9.64 -9.75
CA CYS A 187 -16.82 -8.72 -8.64
C CYS A 187 -16.51 -7.30 -9.13
N ALA A 188 -15.67 -7.17 -10.17
CA ALA A 188 -15.39 -5.89 -10.80
C ALA A 188 -16.65 -5.27 -11.44
N ALA A 189 -17.54 -6.07 -12.05
CA ALA A 189 -18.78 -5.57 -12.63
C ALA A 189 -19.71 -4.92 -11.60
N LEU A 190 -19.80 -5.48 -10.38
CA LEU A 190 -20.57 -4.85 -9.28
C LEU A 190 -19.97 -3.48 -8.92
N MET A 191 -18.65 -3.40 -8.86
CA MET A 191 -17.95 -2.14 -8.55
C MET A 191 -18.10 -1.13 -9.69
N GLN A 192 -18.01 -1.56 -10.95
CA GLN A 192 -18.21 -0.70 -12.12
C GLN A 192 -19.61 -0.08 -12.12
N ALA A 193 -20.65 -0.89 -11.93
CA ALA A 193 -22.01 -0.39 -11.83
C ALA A 193 -22.17 0.68 -10.74
N ARG A 194 -21.55 0.47 -9.56
CA ARG A 194 -21.57 1.45 -8.47
C ARG A 194 -20.89 2.77 -8.84
N LEU A 195 -19.75 2.73 -9.56
CA LEU A 195 -19.04 3.93 -10.01
C LEU A 195 -19.84 4.68 -11.09
N GLU A 196 -20.43 3.96 -12.04
CA GLU A 196 -21.27 4.53 -13.12
C GLU A 196 -22.55 5.18 -12.58
N GLU A 197 -23.17 4.59 -11.54
CA GLU A 197 -24.31 5.19 -10.81
C GLU A 197 -23.98 6.57 -10.22
N GLN A 198 -22.70 6.85 -9.94
CA GLN A 198 -22.23 8.14 -9.47
C GLN A 198 -21.86 9.11 -10.61
N GLY A 199 -22.10 8.74 -11.86
CA GLY A 199 -21.79 9.56 -13.02
C GLY A 199 -20.32 9.53 -13.45
N ILE A 200 -19.51 8.60 -12.92
CA ILE A 200 -18.12 8.39 -13.36
C ILE A 200 -18.15 7.64 -14.68
N ARG A 201 -17.55 8.23 -15.72
CA ARG A 201 -17.40 7.59 -17.02
C ARG A 201 -16.20 6.65 -17.01
N LEU A 202 -16.42 5.38 -17.35
CA LEU A 202 -15.35 4.36 -17.42
C LEU A 202 -15.04 4.06 -18.90
N MET A 203 -13.75 4.12 -19.26
CA MET A 203 -13.22 3.73 -20.58
C MET A 203 -12.19 2.61 -20.34
N LEU A 204 -12.68 1.36 -20.31
CA LEU A 204 -11.89 0.16 -19.98
C LEU A 204 -11.50 -0.58 -21.27
N GLY A 205 -10.38 -1.29 -21.23
CA GLY A 205 -9.77 -1.90 -22.41
C GLY A 205 -9.18 -0.88 -23.39
N ASP A 206 -9.00 0.37 -22.95
CA ASP A 206 -8.50 1.48 -23.73
C ASP A 206 -7.42 2.27 -22.99
N SER A 207 -6.69 3.09 -23.69
CA SER A 207 -5.63 3.92 -23.11
C SER A 207 -5.38 5.15 -23.95
N VAL A 208 -4.78 6.16 -23.33
CA VAL A 208 -4.32 7.33 -24.03
C VAL A 208 -3.18 6.93 -24.98
N GLU A 209 -3.27 7.31 -26.26
CA GLU A 209 -2.22 7.20 -27.24
C GLU A 209 -1.28 8.41 -27.17
N ARG A 210 -1.86 9.62 -27.13
CA ARG A 210 -1.12 10.88 -27.00
C ARG A 210 -1.97 11.98 -26.35
N PHE A 211 -1.29 12.96 -25.79
CA PHE A 211 -1.89 14.20 -25.31
C PHE A 211 -1.60 15.36 -26.23
N GLU A 212 -2.55 16.31 -26.32
CA GLU A 212 -2.39 17.59 -27.00
C GLU A 212 -3.04 18.67 -26.16
N GLY A 213 -2.28 19.29 -25.25
CA GLY A 213 -2.81 20.19 -24.22
C GLY A 213 -3.89 19.53 -23.36
N GLY A 214 -5.10 20.08 -23.37
CA GLY A 214 -6.28 19.56 -22.64
C GLY A 214 -7.09 18.51 -23.40
N LEU A 215 -6.51 17.81 -24.37
CA LEU A 215 -7.14 16.77 -25.16
C LEU A 215 -6.31 15.47 -25.09
N ALA A 216 -6.96 14.37 -24.76
CA ALA A 216 -6.40 13.03 -24.81
C ALA A 216 -6.97 12.28 -26.02
N HIS A 217 -6.11 11.86 -26.91
CA HIS A 217 -6.44 10.98 -28.04
C HIS A 217 -6.34 9.54 -27.54
N MET A 218 -7.46 8.83 -27.54
CA MET A 218 -7.51 7.46 -27.06
C MET A 218 -7.16 6.48 -28.19
N LYS A 219 -6.56 5.35 -27.86
CA LYS A 219 -6.23 4.28 -28.83
C LYS A 219 -7.48 3.74 -29.54
N GLY A 220 -8.63 3.71 -28.84
CA GLY A 220 -9.92 3.35 -29.41
C GLY A 220 -10.49 4.36 -30.42
N GLY A 221 -9.82 5.49 -30.64
CA GLY A 221 -10.15 6.52 -31.62
C GLY A 221 -11.09 7.60 -31.12
N GLU A 222 -11.46 7.60 -29.85
CA GLU A 222 -12.22 8.69 -29.23
C GLU A 222 -11.26 9.77 -28.70
N ASP A 223 -11.70 11.02 -28.71
CA ASP A 223 -11.00 12.13 -28.08
C ASP A 223 -11.69 12.53 -26.78
N VAL A 224 -10.91 12.66 -25.70
CA VAL A 224 -11.39 13.07 -24.37
C VAL A 224 -10.81 14.43 -24.01
N ALA A 225 -11.69 15.43 -23.93
CA ALA A 225 -11.28 16.76 -23.46
C ALA A 225 -11.27 16.81 -21.94
N PHE A 226 -10.21 17.38 -21.35
CA PHE A 226 -10.02 17.50 -19.92
C PHE A 226 -9.33 18.81 -19.54
N ASP A 227 -9.47 19.23 -18.30
CA ASP A 227 -8.80 20.39 -17.72
C ASP A 227 -7.70 19.96 -16.73
N VAL A 228 -7.93 18.85 -16.03
CA VAL A 228 -6.99 18.27 -15.05
C VAL A 228 -6.75 16.80 -15.36
N LEU A 229 -5.49 16.40 -15.40
CA LEU A 229 -5.04 15.01 -15.60
C LEU A 229 -4.55 14.43 -14.28
N VAL A 230 -5.01 13.21 -13.93
CA VAL A 230 -4.47 12.41 -12.83
C VAL A 230 -3.87 11.12 -13.38
N LEU A 231 -2.60 10.85 -13.05
CA LEU A 231 -1.88 9.65 -13.47
C LEU A 231 -1.82 8.66 -12.29
N ALA A 232 -2.54 7.54 -12.40
CA ALA A 232 -2.67 6.51 -11.38
C ALA A 232 -2.44 5.09 -11.92
N VAL A 233 -1.48 4.93 -12.83
CA VAL A 233 -1.19 3.68 -13.55
C VAL A 233 -0.25 2.72 -12.80
N GLY A 234 -0.18 2.87 -11.49
CA GLY A 234 0.62 2.05 -10.60
C GLY A 234 1.82 2.78 -10.02
N VAL A 235 2.60 2.03 -9.24
CA VAL A 235 3.76 2.54 -8.50
C VAL A 235 4.99 1.69 -8.76
N ARG A 236 6.16 2.25 -8.50
CA ARG A 236 7.45 1.57 -8.53
C ARG A 236 8.13 1.68 -7.19
N ALA A 237 8.65 0.58 -6.68
CA ALA A 237 9.46 0.55 -5.47
C ALA A 237 10.70 1.44 -5.62
N ASN A 238 11.02 2.23 -4.61
CA ASN A 238 12.19 3.12 -4.60
C ASN A 238 13.43 2.31 -4.20
N THR A 239 14.13 1.75 -5.17
CA THR A 239 15.28 0.85 -4.98
C THR A 239 16.63 1.50 -5.28
N ALA A 240 16.65 2.72 -5.82
CA ALA A 240 17.85 3.36 -6.39
C ALA A 240 19.02 3.43 -5.40
N LEU A 241 18.78 3.81 -4.14
CA LEU A 241 19.84 3.90 -3.11
C LEU A 241 20.56 2.58 -2.89
N VAL A 242 19.80 1.46 -2.84
CA VAL A 242 20.38 0.13 -2.62
C VAL A 242 21.07 -0.39 -3.88
N SER A 243 20.47 -0.21 -5.07
CA SER A 243 21.07 -0.67 -6.32
C SER A 243 22.36 0.09 -6.67
N GLN A 244 22.42 1.40 -6.43
CA GLN A 244 23.63 2.20 -6.62
C GLN A 244 24.75 1.83 -5.63
N ALA A 245 24.41 1.40 -4.42
CA ALA A 245 25.33 0.89 -3.43
C ALA A 245 25.75 -0.58 -3.66
N GLY A 246 25.35 -1.20 -4.78
CA GLY A 246 25.69 -2.56 -5.16
C GLY A 246 24.82 -3.65 -4.50
N GLY A 247 23.70 -3.29 -3.89
CA GLY A 247 22.77 -4.25 -3.30
C GLY A 247 21.82 -4.90 -4.31
N GLU A 248 21.30 -6.08 -3.94
CA GLU A 248 20.41 -6.86 -4.80
C GLU A 248 19.00 -6.28 -4.87
N VAL A 249 18.51 -6.05 -6.07
CA VAL A 249 17.17 -5.55 -6.36
C VAL A 249 16.55 -6.31 -7.54
N ASP A 250 15.22 -6.45 -7.51
CA ASP A 250 14.40 -6.92 -8.63
C ASP A 250 13.22 -5.96 -8.79
N ARG A 251 12.01 -6.34 -8.48
CA ARG A 251 10.83 -5.46 -8.42
C ARG A 251 10.84 -4.58 -7.18
N GLY A 252 11.60 -4.94 -6.17
CA GLY A 252 11.89 -4.26 -4.93
C GLY A 252 13.29 -4.61 -4.44
N ILE A 253 13.69 -4.07 -3.30
CA ILE A 253 14.92 -4.45 -2.61
C ILE A 253 14.74 -5.85 -2.05
N ILE A 254 15.58 -6.81 -2.47
CA ILE A 254 15.49 -8.20 -2.03
C ILE A 254 15.92 -8.28 -0.56
N VAL A 255 15.03 -8.84 0.29
CA VAL A 255 15.32 -9.04 1.71
C VAL A 255 15.12 -10.50 2.13
N ASP A 256 15.80 -10.89 3.21
CA ASP A 256 15.51 -12.14 3.91
C ASP A 256 14.32 -11.98 4.88
N ASN A 257 13.97 -13.04 5.61
CA ASN A 257 12.85 -12.96 6.57
C ASN A 257 13.16 -12.14 7.83
N HIS A 258 14.40 -11.67 8.01
CA HIS A 258 14.80 -10.71 9.04
C HIS A 258 14.92 -9.27 8.48
N MET A 259 14.41 -9.05 7.27
CA MET A 259 14.45 -7.78 6.54
C MET A 259 15.87 -7.30 6.18
N ARG A 260 16.90 -8.18 6.19
CA ARG A 260 18.24 -7.85 5.78
C ARG A 260 18.35 -7.82 4.27
N THR A 261 19.03 -6.82 3.74
CA THR A 261 19.42 -6.76 2.32
C THR A 261 20.73 -7.54 2.09
N SER A 262 21.21 -7.60 0.86
CA SER A 262 22.52 -8.14 0.52
C SER A 262 23.69 -7.27 1.02
N ILE A 263 23.45 -6.02 1.44
CA ILE A 263 24.46 -5.12 1.99
C ILE A 263 24.53 -5.31 3.51
N PRO A 264 25.68 -5.65 4.08
CA PRO A 264 25.83 -5.86 5.52
C PRO A 264 25.43 -4.63 6.35
N GLY A 265 24.55 -4.83 7.34
CA GLY A 265 24.05 -3.76 8.22
C GLY A 265 22.95 -2.88 7.59
N VAL A 266 22.52 -3.18 6.36
CA VAL A 266 21.43 -2.49 5.69
C VAL A 266 20.19 -3.40 5.61
N PHE A 267 19.05 -2.86 6.03
CA PHE A 267 17.73 -3.49 6.06
C PHE A 267 16.78 -2.73 5.13
N ALA A 268 15.70 -3.35 4.71
CA ALA A 268 14.64 -2.65 3.95
C ALA A 268 13.26 -3.12 4.37
N ALA A 269 12.28 -2.21 4.39
CA ALA A 269 10.91 -2.49 4.81
C ALA A 269 9.88 -1.62 4.08
N GLY A 270 8.65 -2.11 3.98
CA GLY A 270 7.53 -1.45 3.31
C GLY A 270 7.57 -1.64 1.79
N ASP A 271 6.94 -0.70 1.06
CA ASP A 271 6.70 -0.82 -0.38
C ASP A 271 7.98 -0.87 -1.24
N CYS A 272 9.14 -0.49 -0.69
CA CYS A 272 10.43 -0.64 -1.37
C CYS A 272 11.00 -2.06 -1.26
N ALA A 273 10.56 -2.88 -0.29
CA ALA A 273 11.10 -4.19 -0.01
C ALA A 273 10.35 -5.31 -0.73
N GLN A 274 11.09 -6.31 -1.21
CA GLN A 274 10.58 -7.54 -1.78
C GLN A 274 10.76 -8.67 -0.77
N GLY A 275 9.75 -8.84 0.10
CA GLY A 275 9.71 -9.82 1.18
C GLY A 275 8.85 -11.05 0.85
N TYR A 276 8.80 -11.98 1.80
CA TYR A 276 8.08 -13.24 1.65
C TYR A 276 6.56 -13.05 1.72
N ASP A 277 5.84 -13.66 0.76
CA ASP A 277 4.39 -13.79 0.72
C ASP A 277 4.00 -15.24 1.06
N VAL A 278 3.35 -15.44 2.19
CA VAL A 278 2.98 -16.77 2.67
C VAL A 278 1.89 -17.43 1.81
N SER A 279 1.04 -16.65 1.16
CA SER A 279 -0.03 -17.16 0.31
C SER A 279 0.49 -17.71 -1.02
N LEU A 280 1.58 -17.11 -1.53
CA LEU A 280 2.23 -17.49 -2.78
C LEU A 280 3.42 -18.45 -2.57
N GLY A 281 4.04 -18.43 -1.38
CA GLY A 281 5.27 -19.18 -1.11
C GLY A 281 6.51 -18.60 -1.80
N ALA A 282 6.49 -17.31 -2.17
CA ALA A 282 7.56 -16.64 -2.91
C ALA A 282 7.74 -15.20 -2.43
N LYS A 283 8.86 -14.57 -2.82
CA LYS A 283 9.11 -13.15 -2.50
C LYS A 283 8.45 -12.23 -3.50
N ARG A 284 7.76 -11.20 -3.01
CA ARG A 284 7.25 -10.09 -3.82
C ARG A 284 7.13 -8.78 -3.02
N VAL A 285 6.90 -7.68 -3.70
CA VAL A 285 6.53 -6.42 -3.05
C VAL A 285 5.08 -6.52 -2.55
N LEU A 286 4.88 -6.28 -1.25
CA LEU A 286 3.59 -6.33 -0.56
C LEU A 286 3.23 -4.92 -0.07
N ALA A 287 2.86 -4.05 -1.02
CA ALA A 287 2.64 -2.62 -0.79
C ALA A 287 1.31 -2.33 -0.08
N ILE A 288 1.22 -2.70 1.20
CA ILE A 288 0.10 -2.40 2.10
C ILE A 288 0.60 -2.01 3.48
N MET A 289 -0.12 -1.12 4.15
CA MET A 289 0.28 -0.56 5.45
C MET A 289 0.55 -1.61 6.54
N PRO A 290 -0.29 -2.64 6.76
CA PRO A 290 -0.01 -3.64 7.79
C PRO A 290 1.30 -4.39 7.56
N ASN A 291 1.58 -4.80 6.31
CA ASN A 291 2.85 -5.47 5.99
C ASN A 291 4.03 -4.50 6.16
N ALA A 292 3.90 -3.25 5.73
CA ALA A 292 4.94 -2.24 5.89
C ALA A 292 5.30 -2.01 7.37
N TYR A 293 4.30 -1.94 8.26
CA TYR A 293 4.52 -1.82 9.70
C TYR A 293 5.25 -3.04 10.27
N MET A 294 4.75 -4.25 9.98
CA MET A 294 5.33 -5.50 10.49
C MET A 294 6.76 -5.73 9.97
N GLN A 295 7.01 -5.47 8.69
CA GLN A 295 8.36 -5.50 8.12
C GLN A 295 9.28 -4.49 8.80
N GLY A 296 8.79 -3.26 9.01
CA GLY A 296 9.53 -2.23 9.73
C GLY A 296 9.88 -2.67 11.14
N HIS A 297 8.92 -3.22 11.88
CA HIS A 297 9.13 -3.72 13.24
C HIS A 297 10.20 -4.82 13.29
N ALA A 298 10.08 -5.84 12.44
CA ALA A 298 11.06 -6.91 12.34
C ALA A 298 12.46 -6.39 11.97
N ALA A 299 12.54 -5.45 11.00
CA ALA A 299 13.80 -4.77 10.67
C ALA A 299 14.39 -4.06 11.89
N GLY A 300 13.59 -3.31 12.63
CA GLY A 300 14.00 -2.58 13.82
C GLY A 300 14.53 -3.48 14.94
N VAL A 301 13.81 -4.56 15.25
CA VAL A 301 14.23 -5.58 16.22
C VAL A 301 15.58 -6.18 15.80
N CYS A 302 15.73 -6.60 14.54
CA CYS A 302 16.96 -7.19 14.02
C CYS A 302 18.11 -6.17 13.95
N MET A 303 17.85 -4.92 13.61
CA MET A 303 18.81 -3.81 13.67
C MET A 303 19.36 -3.62 15.08
N ALA A 304 18.53 -3.77 16.10
CA ALA A 304 18.92 -3.63 17.50
C ALA A 304 19.64 -4.87 18.08
N GLY A 305 19.68 -5.97 17.32
CA GLY A 305 20.36 -7.22 17.73
C GLY A 305 19.42 -8.27 18.30
N GLY A 306 18.11 -8.04 18.22
CA GLY A 306 17.09 -9.06 18.46
C GLY A 306 16.94 -10.01 17.27
N ASP A 307 15.99 -10.94 17.39
CA ASP A 307 15.72 -11.97 16.38
C ASP A 307 14.21 -12.03 16.12
N GLU A 308 13.74 -11.33 15.10
CA GLU A 308 12.35 -11.35 14.67
C GLU A 308 12.26 -11.75 13.21
N VAL A 309 11.37 -12.70 12.93
CA VAL A 309 11.13 -13.24 11.58
C VAL A 309 9.80 -12.70 11.04
N PHE A 310 9.83 -12.10 9.86
CA PHE A 310 8.65 -11.74 9.11
C PHE A 310 8.45 -12.70 7.93
N ASP A 311 7.56 -13.67 8.10
CA ASP A 311 7.20 -14.70 7.12
C ASP A 311 5.68 -14.84 6.90
N THR A 312 4.91 -13.90 7.45
CA THR A 312 3.44 -13.88 7.45
C THR A 312 2.84 -12.83 6.52
N GLY A 313 3.65 -12.29 5.61
CA GLY A 313 3.20 -11.30 4.63
C GLY A 313 2.17 -11.88 3.67
N ILE A 314 1.09 -11.15 3.44
CA ILE A 314 0.08 -11.47 2.42
C ILE A 314 -0.40 -10.20 1.73
N PRO A 315 -0.79 -10.25 0.45
CA PRO A 315 -1.57 -9.17 -0.14
C PRO A 315 -2.95 -9.15 0.52
N MET A 316 -3.42 -7.99 0.89
CA MET A 316 -4.78 -7.82 1.42
C MET A 316 -5.29 -6.42 1.12
N ASN A 317 -6.59 -6.31 0.88
CA ASN A 317 -7.26 -5.04 0.69
C ASN A 317 -8.58 -5.06 1.45
N SER A 318 -8.93 -3.92 2.04
CA SER A 318 -10.25 -3.63 2.58
C SER A 318 -10.58 -2.22 2.12
N ILE A 319 -11.42 -2.11 1.12
CA ILE A 319 -11.71 -0.87 0.42
C ILE A 319 -13.21 -0.73 0.20
N GLY A 320 -13.68 0.49 0.17
CA GLY A 320 -15.06 0.79 -0.20
C GLY A 320 -15.11 1.94 -1.20
N PHE A 321 -16.08 1.89 -2.10
CA PHE A 321 -16.40 2.98 -3.01
C PHE A 321 -17.92 3.20 -2.98
N PHE A 322 -18.31 4.41 -2.61
CA PHE A 322 -19.71 4.82 -2.55
C PHE A 322 -20.62 3.83 -1.80
N GLY A 323 -20.11 3.31 -0.67
CA GLY A 323 -20.83 2.37 0.19
C GLY A 323 -20.74 0.90 -0.20
N LEU A 324 -20.19 0.55 -1.38
CA LEU A 324 -19.91 -0.85 -1.72
C LEU A 324 -18.51 -1.23 -1.27
N HIS A 325 -18.42 -2.15 -0.31
CA HIS A 325 -17.17 -2.65 0.24
C HIS A 325 -16.67 -3.89 -0.49
N ALA A 326 -15.35 -3.94 -0.73
CA ALA A 326 -14.64 -5.13 -1.19
C ALA A 326 -13.48 -5.44 -0.23
N MET A 327 -13.37 -6.70 0.19
CA MET A 327 -12.27 -7.22 1.01
C MET A 327 -11.65 -8.40 0.28
N THR A 328 -10.33 -8.38 0.14
CA THR A 328 -9.59 -9.44 -0.55
C THR A 328 -8.32 -9.77 0.21
N ALA A 329 -7.87 -11.02 0.15
CA ALA A 329 -6.54 -11.40 0.61
C ALA A 329 -6.04 -12.65 -0.10
N GLY A 330 -4.71 -12.81 -0.11
CA GLY A 330 -4.05 -14.02 -0.60
C GLY A 330 -4.07 -14.18 -2.11
N THR A 331 -4.13 -15.43 -2.58
CA THR A 331 -4.18 -15.82 -3.99
C THR A 331 -5.54 -16.44 -4.33
N TYR A 332 -5.92 -16.39 -5.61
CA TYR A 332 -7.25 -16.84 -6.08
C TYR A 332 -7.13 -18.13 -6.91
N GLU A 333 -6.22 -19.00 -6.49
CA GLU A 333 -5.96 -20.29 -7.13
C GLU A 333 -6.58 -21.44 -6.33
N GLY A 334 -6.76 -22.62 -6.96
CA GLY A 334 -7.30 -23.80 -6.34
C GLY A 334 -8.83 -23.91 -6.40
N ALA A 335 -9.42 -24.71 -5.50
CA ALA A 335 -10.85 -24.92 -5.43
C ALA A 335 -11.56 -23.70 -4.84
N CYS A 336 -12.63 -23.23 -5.52
CA CYS A 336 -13.39 -22.06 -5.10
C CYS A 336 -14.75 -22.48 -4.50
N TYR A 337 -14.99 -22.08 -3.25
CA TYR A 337 -16.34 -21.99 -2.70
C TYR A 337 -16.92 -20.63 -3.03
N GLU A 338 -18.15 -20.61 -3.53
CA GLU A 338 -18.85 -19.38 -3.88
C GLU A 338 -20.22 -19.31 -3.21
N GLU A 339 -20.56 -18.13 -2.74
CA GLU A 339 -21.91 -17.77 -2.27
C GLU A 339 -22.29 -16.40 -2.87
N ARG A 340 -23.52 -16.30 -3.36
CA ARG A 340 -24.06 -15.10 -4.01
C ARG A 340 -25.30 -14.61 -3.28
N GLY A 341 -25.35 -13.31 -3.04
CA GLY A 341 -26.53 -12.58 -2.58
C GLY A 341 -26.92 -11.48 -3.54
N GLU A 342 -27.92 -10.71 -3.19
CA GLU A 342 -28.31 -9.51 -3.95
C GLU A 342 -27.22 -8.43 -3.76
N GLY A 343 -26.47 -8.15 -4.84
CA GLY A 343 -25.35 -7.19 -4.82
C GLY A 343 -24.12 -7.66 -4.03
N SER A 344 -24.00 -8.96 -3.71
CA SER A 344 -22.86 -9.48 -2.95
C SER A 344 -22.35 -10.79 -3.51
N ILE A 345 -21.03 -10.98 -3.42
CA ILE A 345 -20.33 -12.22 -3.79
C ILE A 345 -19.29 -12.52 -2.72
N LYS A 346 -19.28 -13.76 -2.22
CA LYS A 346 -18.24 -14.31 -1.37
C LYS A 346 -17.55 -15.47 -2.10
N ARG A 347 -16.21 -15.40 -2.20
CA ARG A 347 -15.37 -16.47 -2.74
C ARG A 347 -14.25 -16.80 -1.77
N LEU A 348 -14.09 -18.09 -1.51
CA LEU A 348 -13.02 -18.65 -0.68
C LEU A 348 -12.23 -19.65 -1.54
N PHE A 349 -10.91 -19.42 -1.66
CA PHE A 349 -10.02 -20.23 -2.48
C PHE A 349 -9.19 -21.15 -1.60
N THR A 350 -9.22 -22.46 -1.89
CA THR A 350 -8.55 -23.48 -1.06
C THR A 350 -7.68 -24.37 -1.92
N GLU A 351 -6.49 -24.70 -1.42
CA GLU A 351 -5.54 -25.61 -2.03
C GLU A 351 -4.72 -26.30 -0.95
N ASP A 352 -4.40 -27.58 -1.12
CA ASP A 352 -3.60 -28.38 -0.19
C ASP A 352 -4.10 -28.36 1.26
N GLY A 353 -5.42 -28.32 1.45
CA GLY A 353 -6.04 -28.29 2.78
C GLY A 353 -5.89 -26.95 3.51
N LEU A 354 -5.51 -25.89 2.83
CA LEU A 354 -5.34 -24.53 3.37
C LEU A 354 -6.27 -23.55 2.66
N LEU A 355 -6.68 -22.48 3.37
CA LEU A 355 -7.26 -21.29 2.74
C LEU A 355 -6.13 -20.47 2.14
N LYS A 356 -6.18 -20.24 0.82
CA LYS A 356 -5.16 -19.50 0.07
C LYS A 356 -5.53 -18.05 -0.18
N GLY A 357 -6.82 -17.76 -0.30
CA GLY A 357 -7.30 -16.42 -0.52
C GLY A 357 -8.81 -16.30 -0.45
N PHE A 358 -9.29 -15.08 -0.53
CA PHE A 358 -10.72 -14.77 -0.60
C PHE A 358 -11.00 -13.47 -1.34
N ILE A 359 -12.22 -13.37 -1.88
CA ILE A 359 -12.85 -12.14 -2.38
C ILE A 359 -14.22 -12.04 -1.72
N LEU A 360 -14.46 -10.92 -1.03
CA LEU A 360 -15.75 -10.56 -0.43
C LEU A 360 -16.13 -9.19 -1.00
N ILE A 361 -17.27 -9.10 -1.69
CA ILE A 361 -17.81 -7.82 -2.17
C ILE A 361 -19.27 -7.69 -1.76
N GLY A 362 -19.64 -6.54 -1.19
CA GLY A 362 -20.99 -6.34 -0.65
C GLY A 362 -21.35 -7.26 0.52
N CYS A 363 -20.36 -7.94 1.12
CA CYS A 363 -20.56 -8.86 2.24
C CYS A 363 -20.24 -8.18 3.57
N ASP A 364 -21.09 -8.41 4.57
CA ASP A 364 -20.85 -7.98 5.96
C ASP A 364 -20.21 -9.14 6.74
N GLU A 365 -18.93 -9.41 6.47
CA GLU A 365 -18.19 -10.56 7.01
C GLU A 365 -16.98 -10.12 7.84
N ARG A 366 -16.60 -10.97 8.81
CA ARG A 366 -15.39 -10.77 9.63
C ARG A 366 -14.14 -11.27 8.87
N ALA A 367 -13.73 -10.57 7.80
CA ALA A 367 -12.62 -10.95 6.93
C ALA A 367 -11.31 -11.21 7.68
N GLY A 368 -11.11 -10.60 8.85
CA GLY A 368 -9.94 -10.85 9.71
C GLY A 368 -9.77 -12.32 10.10
N ILE A 369 -10.85 -13.10 10.23
CA ILE A 369 -10.78 -14.53 10.51
C ILE A 369 -10.16 -15.28 9.32
N TYR A 370 -10.64 -15.03 8.10
CA TYR A 370 -10.06 -15.62 6.90
C TYR A 370 -8.60 -15.20 6.71
N THR A 371 -8.28 -13.93 6.98
CA THR A 371 -6.92 -13.40 6.92
C THR A 371 -5.99 -14.14 7.89
N SER A 372 -6.44 -14.41 9.12
CA SER A 372 -5.68 -15.17 10.13
C SER A 372 -5.41 -16.61 9.65
N LEU A 373 -6.43 -17.28 9.07
CA LEU A 373 -6.25 -18.64 8.54
C LEU A 373 -5.16 -18.72 7.48
N ILE A 374 -5.11 -17.72 6.57
CA ILE A 374 -4.09 -17.65 5.52
C ILE A 374 -2.71 -17.42 6.14
N ARG A 375 -2.58 -16.42 7.01
CA ARG A 375 -1.30 -16.05 7.67
C ARG A 375 -0.72 -17.16 8.50
N GLU A 376 -1.55 -17.82 9.30
CA GLU A 376 -1.16 -18.89 10.20
C GLU A 376 -1.07 -20.26 9.50
N ARG A 377 -1.45 -20.31 8.20
CA ARG A 377 -1.51 -21.56 7.42
C ARG A 377 -2.29 -22.64 8.19
N THR A 378 -3.45 -22.26 8.75
CA THR A 378 -4.26 -23.16 9.57
C THR A 378 -4.83 -24.28 8.72
N PRO A 379 -4.56 -25.57 9.03
CA PRO A 379 -5.15 -26.69 8.31
C PRO A 379 -6.68 -26.67 8.44
N LEU A 380 -7.39 -26.79 7.31
CA LEU A 380 -8.85 -26.69 7.29
C LEU A 380 -9.55 -27.88 7.97
N ASP A 381 -8.88 -29.02 8.07
CA ASP A 381 -9.37 -30.20 8.81
C ASP A 381 -9.27 -30.04 10.34
N SER A 382 -8.53 -29.06 10.83
CA SER A 382 -8.41 -28.73 12.27
C SER A 382 -9.53 -27.84 12.79
N ILE A 383 -10.45 -27.37 11.91
CA ILE A 383 -11.52 -26.44 12.22
C ILE A 383 -12.83 -26.87 11.55
N ASP A 384 -13.97 -26.31 11.99
CA ASP A 384 -15.24 -26.47 11.27
C ASP A 384 -15.30 -25.50 10.08
N PHE A 385 -14.64 -25.87 8.99
CA PHE A 385 -14.60 -25.05 7.79
C PHE A 385 -15.97 -24.91 7.11
N GLU A 386 -16.86 -25.90 7.22
CA GLU A 386 -18.22 -25.82 6.68
C GLU A 386 -19.05 -24.74 7.40
N ALA A 387 -18.85 -24.56 8.71
CA ALA A 387 -19.44 -23.44 9.44
C ALA A 387 -18.82 -22.11 8.99
N LEU A 388 -17.49 -22.05 8.79
CA LEU A 388 -16.80 -20.84 8.32
C LEU A 388 -17.20 -20.39 6.93
N LYS A 389 -17.48 -21.32 6.02
CA LYS A 389 -18.02 -21.00 4.68
C LYS A 389 -19.33 -20.19 4.80
N LYS A 390 -20.19 -20.52 5.76
CA LYS A 390 -21.49 -19.85 5.96
C LYS A 390 -21.34 -18.51 6.67
N ALA A 391 -20.49 -18.44 7.67
CA ALA A 391 -20.23 -17.20 8.41
C ALA A 391 -18.84 -17.24 9.05
N ALA A 392 -18.08 -16.17 8.88
CA ALA A 392 -16.78 -15.99 9.54
C ALA A 392 -16.96 -15.84 11.05
N THR A 393 -16.88 -16.94 11.79
CA THR A 393 -17.11 -16.99 13.24
C THR A 393 -15.99 -17.72 13.97
N THR A 394 -15.65 -17.26 15.15
CA THR A 394 -14.67 -17.92 16.04
C THR A 394 -15.18 -19.23 16.62
N THR A 395 -16.49 -19.50 16.56
CA THR A 395 -17.06 -20.78 17.03
C THR A 395 -16.64 -21.99 16.18
N ALA A 396 -16.16 -21.75 14.97
CA ALA A 396 -15.60 -22.78 14.10
C ALA A 396 -14.26 -23.35 14.60
N PHE A 397 -13.59 -22.66 15.54
CA PHE A 397 -12.36 -23.12 16.16
C PHE A 397 -12.64 -23.94 17.41
N SER A 398 -11.76 -24.91 17.75
CA SER A 398 -11.86 -25.64 19.02
C SER A 398 -11.82 -24.70 20.22
N ALA A 399 -12.34 -25.15 21.39
CA ALA A 399 -12.31 -24.38 22.62
C ALA A 399 -10.86 -24.02 23.03
N GLU A 400 -9.93 -24.97 22.85
CA GLU A 400 -8.50 -24.76 23.13
C GLU A 400 -7.90 -23.66 22.23
N ARG A 401 -8.18 -23.68 20.92
CA ARG A 401 -7.71 -22.68 19.98
C ARG A 401 -8.29 -21.30 20.31
N ARG A 402 -9.58 -21.23 20.67
CA ARG A 402 -10.19 -19.97 21.10
C ARG A 402 -9.54 -19.41 22.36
N ALA A 403 -9.24 -20.26 23.35
CA ALA A 403 -8.52 -19.83 24.56
C ALA A 403 -7.14 -19.25 24.22
N GLN A 404 -6.40 -19.86 23.29
CA GLN A 404 -5.13 -19.31 22.81
C GLN A 404 -5.28 -17.97 22.09
N MET A 405 -6.31 -17.82 21.24
CA MET A 405 -6.56 -16.59 20.47
C MET A 405 -6.97 -15.39 21.34
N PHE A 406 -7.69 -15.64 22.44
CA PHE A 406 -8.23 -14.57 23.29
C PHE A 406 -7.47 -14.40 24.61
N GLY A 407 -6.44 -15.18 24.84
CA GLY A 407 -5.82 -15.36 26.16
C GLY A 407 -6.76 -16.14 27.09
N GLU A 408 -6.23 -16.83 28.09
CA GLU A 408 -7.07 -17.32 29.17
C GLU A 408 -7.69 -16.09 29.85
N ALA A 409 -9.01 -15.99 29.80
CA ALA A 409 -9.70 -15.08 30.70
C ALA A 409 -9.44 -15.59 32.10
N VAL A 410 -8.51 -14.95 32.83
CA VAL A 410 -8.25 -15.16 34.25
C VAL A 410 -9.34 -14.47 35.01
#